data_fb8d01ec1052f06cb81a48d6da6f5e36
#
_entry.id   fb8d01ec1052f06cb81a48d6da6f5e36
#
_cell.length_a   1.000
_cell.length_b   1.000
_cell.length_c   1.000
_cell.angle_alpha   90.00
_cell.angle_beta   90.00
_cell.angle_gamma   90.00
#
_symmetry.space_group_name_H-M   'P 1'
#
loop_
_entity.id
_entity.type
_entity.pdbx_description
1 polymer ?
#
loop_
_entity_poly.entity_id
_entity_poly.type
_entity_poly.pdbx_seq_one_letter_code
_entity_poly.pdbx_strand_id
1 'polypeptide(L)'
;RTPRQHVGGCLGHSFDHQRGYHPDPFYGGVMDVFRQPKYAYYMFKAQRSPEKQDRLFETGPMVYIAHEMTPFSPKDVTVYSNCDEVRLTYNKGGKTWTYTKPATKEGMPSPVITFKDIYDFMIDKNMSMRKKKQDEVFLLAEGIIDGKVVATHEVRPARRPEKVLLWVDNENTDLKADGSDFVTVV
;
A
#
# COMPACT_ATOMS: atom_id res chain seq x y z
N ARG A 1 -7.72 -20.83 -14.14
CA ARG A 1 -6.54 -21.69 -13.85
C ARG A 1 -5.54 -21.56 -14.98
N THR A 2 -4.30 -21.26 -14.66
CA THR A 2 -3.21 -21.20 -15.62
C THR A 2 -2.88 -22.64 -16.10
N PRO A 3 -2.73 -22.91 -17.40
CA PRO A 3 -2.33 -24.24 -17.90
C PRO A 3 -1.00 -24.68 -17.27
N ARG A 4 -0.82 -25.99 -17.10
CA ARG A 4 0.42 -26.54 -16.51
C ARG A 4 1.69 -26.23 -17.31
N GLN A 5 1.54 -25.93 -18.60
CA GLN A 5 2.65 -25.54 -19.48
C GLN A 5 3.11 -24.09 -19.27
N HIS A 6 2.34 -23.29 -18.57
CA HIS A 6 2.69 -21.90 -18.32
C HIS A 6 3.72 -21.81 -17.18
N VAL A 7 4.91 -21.34 -17.49
CA VAL A 7 6.04 -21.26 -16.57
C VAL A 7 6.19 -19.89 -15.89
N GLY A 8 5.46 -18.89 -16.36
CA GLY A 8 5.49 -17.55 -15.79
C GLY A 8 5.07 -16.46 -16.76
N GLY A 9 5.15 -15.23 -16.30
CA GLY A 9 4.89 -14.03 -17.07
C GLY A 9 5.76 -12.89 -16.58
N CYS A 10 5.99 -11.91 -17.44
CA CYS A 10 6.73 -10.70 -17.11
C CYS A 10 5.84 -9.47 -17.32
N LEU A 11 5.93 -8.51 -16.40
CA LEU A 11 5.39 -7.17 -16.63
C LEU A 11 6.37 -6.39 -17.51
N GLY A 12 5.86 -5.81 -18.60
CA GLY A 12 6.69 -5.08 -19.55
C GLY A 12 7.24 -3.75 -19.03
N HIS A 13 6.60 -3.18 -17.99
CA HIS A 13 6.93 -1.86 -17.49
C HIS A 13 6.95 -1.82 -15.97
N SER A 14 8.08 -1.37 -15.41
CA SER A 14 8.20 -1.12 -13.96
C SER A 14 7.62 0.23 -13.57
N PHE A 15 7.74 1.21 -14.45
CA PHE A 15 7.33 2.60 -14.21
C PHE A 15 6.38 3.10 -15.28
N ASP A 16 5.50 4.01 -14.91
CA ASP A 16 4.82 4.85 -15.88
C ASP A 16 5.86 5.69 -16.61
N HIS A 17 5.63 5.97 -17.86
CA HIS A 17 6.58 6.75 -18.67
C HIS A 17 5.88 7.61 -19.70
N GLN A 18 6.52 8.73 -20.03
CA GLN A 18 6.08 9.59 -21.10
C GLN A 18 6.35 8.94 -22.46
N ARG A 19 5.36 8.99 -23.34
CA ARG A 19 5.46 8.53 -24.73
C ARG A 19 5.75 9.72 -25.63
N GLY A 20 6.82 9.67 -26.40
CA GLY A 20 7.23 10.78 -27.25
C GLY A 20 6.26 11.11 -28.40
N TYR A 21 5.34 10.23 -28.72
CA TYR A 21 4.38 10.34 -29.82
C TYR A 21 2.91 10.46 -29.38
N HIS A 22 2.65 10.54 -28.07
CA HIS A 22 1.29 10.62 -27.55
C HIS A 22 1.23 11.62 -26.39
N PRO A 23 0.16 12.46 -26.30
CA PRO A 23 0.06 13.46 -25.23
C PRO A 23 -0.06 12.85 -23.83
N ASP A 24 -0.70 11.67 -23.71
CA ASP A 24 -0.89 11.04 -22.44
C ASP A 24 0.27 10.08 -22.09
N PRO A 25 0.73 10.05 -20.83
CA PRO A 25 1.69 9.07 -20.37
C PRO A 25 1.14 7.63 -20.48
N PHE A 26 2.04 6.66 -20.48
CA PHE A 26 1.66 5.26 -20.34
C PHE A 26 1.60 4.89 -18.85
N TYR A 27 0.43 4.47 -18.40
CA TYR A 27 0.13 4.20 -16.98
C TYR A 27 0.24 2.72 -16.58
N GLY A 28 0.91 1.90 -17.36
CA GLY A 28 1.02 0.45 -17.13
C GLY A 28 2.08 0.03 -16.13
N GLY A 29 2.82 0.96 -15.54
CA GLY A 29 3.84 0.67 -14.53
C GLY A 29 3.26 0.25 -13.18
N VAL A 30 4.05 -0.47 -12.41
CA VAL A 30 3.74 -0.77 -10.98
C VAL A 30 4.08 0.40 -10.06
N MET A 31 4.89 1.33 -10.56
CA MET A 31 5.19 2.63 -9.96
C MET A 31 4.81 3.73 -10.94
N ASP A 32 4.56 4.93 -10.45
CA ASP A 32 4.28 6.09 -11.28
C ASP A 32 5.55 6.70 -11.91
N VAL A 33 5.40 7.82 -12.61
CA VAL A 33 6.53 8.53 -13.26
C VAL A 33 7.54 9.09 -12.24
N PHE A 34 7.12 9.31 -11.02
CA PHE A 34 7.95 9.80 -9.91
C PHE A 34 8.52 8.67 -9.03
N ARG A 35 8.40 7.42 -9.46
CA ARG A 35 8.82 6.22 -8.72
C ARG A 35 8.00 5.94 -7.46
N GLN A 36 6.83 6.55 -7.30
CA GLN A 36 5.94 6.26 -6.18
C GLN A 36 5.22 4.92 -6.42
N PRO A 37 5.23 4.00 -5.44
CA PRO A 37 4.59 2.70 -5.56
C PRO A 37 3.07 2.84 -5.69
N LYS A 38 2.49 2.19 -6.70
CA LYS A 38 1.03 2.03 -6.82
C LYS A 38 0.55 0.81 -6.03
N TYR A 39 -0.76 0.64 -5.92
CA TYR A 39 -1.36 -0.54 -5.26
C TYR A 39 -0.86 -1.87 -5.82
N ALA A 40 -0.59 -1.93 -7.13
CA ALA A 40 -0.03 -3.12 -7.78
C ALA A 40 1.36 -3.51 -7.21
N TYR A 41 2.21 -2.54 -6.87
CA TYR A 41 3.50 -2.81 -6.23
C TYR A 41 3.34 -3.61 -4.94
N TYR A 42 2.44 -3.17 -4.07
CA TYR A 42 2.19 -3.83 -2.78
C TYR A 42 1.52 -5.20 -2.95
N MET A 43 0.66 -5.35 -3.96
CA MET A 43 0.08 -6.65 -4.32
C MET A 43 1.17 -7.65 -4.70
N PHE A 44 2.16 -7.26 -5.52
CA PHE A 44 3.29 -8.11 -5.86
C PHE A 44 4.23 -8.35 -4.69
N LYS A 45 4.52 -7.30 -3.91
CA LYS A 45 5.35 -7.41 -2.70
C LYS A 45 4.78 -8.42 -1.70
N ALA A 46 3.46 -8.46 -1.54
CA ALA A 46 2.78 -9.42 -0.67
C ALA A 46 2.94 -10.89 -1.11
N GLN A 47 3.39 -11.18 -2.34
CA GLN A 47 3.62 -12.56 -2.78
C GLN A 47 4.97 -13.13 -2.31
N ARG A 48 5.81 -12.33 -1.67
CA ARG A 48 7.09 -12.78 -1.13
C ARG A 48 6.90 -13.43 0.23
N SER A 49 7.77 -14.41 0.54
CA SER A 49 7.78 -15.02 1.89
C SER A 49 8.17 -13.97 2.93
N PRO A 50 7.45 -13.88 4.05
CA PRO A 50 7.81 -12.98 5.15
C PRO A 50 9.12 -13.38 5.85
N GLU A 51 9.52 -14.64 5.76
CA GLU A 51 10.71 -15.19 6.42
C GLU A 51 11.98 -15.01 5.59
N LYS A 52 11.83 -14.90 4.25
CA LYS A 52 12.96 -14.83 3.34
C LYS A 52 13.57 -13.44 3.39
N GLN A 53 14.79 -13.35 3.90
CA GLN A 53 15.60 -12.14 3.83
C GLN A 53 16.49 -12.16 2.58
N ASP A 54 16.49 -11.05 1.84
CA ASP A 54 17.34 -10.86 0.68
C ASP A 54 17.94 -9.45 0.77
N ARG A 55 19.26 -9.35 0.52
CA ARG A 55 19.95 -8.05 0.59
C ARG A 55 19.66 -7.14 -0.60
N LEU A 56 19.21 -7.71 -1.71
CA LEU A 56 18.94 -6.98 -2.95
C LEU A 56 17.48 -6.51 -3.04
N PHE A 57 16.60 -7.04 -2.20
CA PHE A 57 15.17 -6.76 -2.26
C PHE A 57 14.60 -6.50 -0.88
N GLU A 58 13.73 -5.53 -0.81
CA GLU A 58 12.95 -5.27 0.39
C GLU A 58 12.03 -6.47 0.68
N THR A 59 12.31 -7.18 1.75
CA THR A 59 11.64 -8.41 2.19
C THR A 59 11.19 -8.28 3.64
N GLY A 60 10.45 -9.27 4.13
CA GLY A 60 9.94 -9.33 5.48
C GLY A 60 8.42 -9.27 5.54
N PRO A 61 7.86 -9.32 6.75
CA PRO A 61 6.43 -9.20 6.94
C PRO A 61 5.90 -7.86 6.43
N MET A 62 4.75 -7.88 5.76
CA MET A 62 4.09 -6.68 5.30
C MET A 62 2.57 -6.78 5.38
N VAL A 63 1.94 -5.64 5.59
CA VAL A 63 0.52 -5.41 5.42
C VAL A 63 0.32 -4.02 4.80
N TYR A 64 -0.60 -3.89 3.85
CA TYR A 64 -0.87 -2.64 3.16
C TYR A 64 -2.36 -2.49 2.84
N ILE A 65 -2.94 -1.37 3.23
CA ILE A 65 -4.33 -1.01 2.93
C ILE A 65 -4.37 -0.29 1.59
N ALA A 66 -5.01 -0.89 0.60
CA ALA A 66 -5.24 -0.28 -0.72
C ALA A 66 -6.59 0.47 -0.71
N HIS A 67 -6.63 1.59 0.00
CA HIS A 67 -7.82 2.42 0.17
C HIS A 67 -7.42 3.84 0.55
N GLU A 68 -8.12 4.86 0.07
CA GLU A 68 -7.76 6.27 0.25
C GLU A 68 -8.65 7.04 1.22
N MET A 69 -9.74 6.44 1.68
CA MET A 69 -10.72 7.06 2.57
C MET A 69 -11.27 8.39 2.03
N THR A 70 -11.55 8.45 0.73
CA THR A 70 -12.13 9.61 0.05
C THR A 70 -13.66 9.43 -0.14
N PRO A 71 -14.40 10.48 -0.50
CA PRO A 71 -15.83 10.36 -0.85
C PRO A 71 -16.11 9.38 -2.00
N PHE A 72 -15.12 9.13 -2.84
CA PHE A 72 -15.21 8.24 -4.00
C PHE A 72 -14.65 6.85 -3.74
N SER A 73 -14.07 6.61 -2.57
CA SER A 73 -13.54 5.32 -2.20
C SER A 73 -14.66 4.29 -2.01
N PRO A 74 -14.44 3.03 -2.41
CA PRO A 74 -15.42 1.97 -2.24
C PRO A 74 -15.70 1.71 -0.76
N LYS A 75 -16.84 1.12 -0.44
CA LYS A 75 -17.14 0.64 0.91
C LYS A 75 -16.27 -0.55 1.33
N ASP A 76 -15.87 -1.35 0.35
CA ASP A 76 -15.01 -2.50 0.56
C ASP A 76 -13.56 -2.04 0.74
N VAL A 77 -12.88 -2.55 1.74
CA VAL A 77 -11.47 -2.26 2.01
C VAL A 77 -10.61 -3.43 1.57
N THR A 78 -9.71 -3.16 0.63
CA THR A 78 -8.73 -4.15 0.14
C THR A 78 -7.43 -4.04 0.92
N VAL A 79 -6.88 -5.19 1.32
CA VAL A 79 -5.61 -5.28 2.04
C VAL A 79 -4.72 -6.33 1.36
N TYR A 80 -3.45 -6.00 1.19
CA TYR A 80 -2.40 -6.91 0.74
C TYR A 80 -1.51 -7.28 1.92
N SER A 81 -1.22 -8.56 2.10
CA SER A 81 -0.36 -9.03 3.19
C SER A 81 0.26 -10.39 2.88
N ASN A 82 1.48 -10.59 3.36
CA ASN A 82 2.13 -11.91 3.38
C ASN A 82 2.09 -12.57 4.77
N CYS A 83 1.45 -11.94 5.75
CA CYS A 83 1.26 -12.46 7.10
C CYS A 83 0.18 -13.56 7.13
N ASP A 84 0.13 -14.36 8.20
CA ASP A 84 -0.84 -15.45 8.34
C ASP A 84 -2.24 -14.95 8.64
N GLU A 85 -2.33 -13.86 9.42
CA GLU A 85 -3.58 -13.20 9.77
C GLU A 85 -3.47 -11.70 9.52
N VAL A 86 -4.59 -11.09 9.19
CA VAL A 86 -4.74 -9.64 9.10
C VAL A 86 -5.92 -9.20 9.95
N ARG A 87 -5.67 -8.28 10.85
CA ARG A 87 -6.70 -7.61 11.64
C ARG A 87 -6.89 -6.19 11.09
N LEU A 88 -8.10 -5.86 10.68
CA LEU A 88 -8.47 -4.53 10.23
C LEU A 88 -9.34 -3.85 11.27
N THR A 89 -8.96 -2.66 11.68
CA THR A 89 -9.73 -1.79 12.58
C THR A 89 -10.16 -0.53 11.82
N TYR A 90 -11.43 -0.17 11.93
CA TYR A 90 -11.99 1.06 11.40
C TYR A 90 -12.41 1.97 12.53
N ASN A 91 -11.81 3.15 12.62
CA ASN A 91 -11.96 4.16 13.65
C ASN A 91 -11.61 3.67 15.07
N LYS A 92 -11.15 4.56 15.93
CA LYS A 92 -10.81 4.26 17.31
C LYS A 92 -12.04 3.85 18.11
N GLY A 93 -11.99 2.68 18.73
CA GLY A 93 -13.13 2.08 19.44
C GLY A 93 -14.22 1.55 18.49
N GLY A 94 -13.95 1.53 17.18
CA GLY A 94 -14.82 1.01 16.16
C GLY A 94 -14.75 -0.50 16.01
N LYS A 95 -15.35 -0.96 14.90
CA LYS A 95 -15.41 -2.39 14.58
C LYS A 95 -14.06 -2.91 14.12
N THR A 96 -13.78 -4.14 14.48
CA THR A 96 -12.57 -4.88 14.07
C THR A 96 -12.99 -6.12 13.31
N TRP A 97 -12.28 -6.41 12.21
CA TRP A 97 -12.46 -7.61 11.38
C TRP A 97 -11.14 -8.36 11.33
N THR A 98 -11.21 -9.67 11.35
CA THR A 98 -10.03 -10.52 11.26
C THR A 98 -10.15 -11.44 10.05
N TYR A 99 -9.07 -11.57 9.30
CA TYR A 99 -8.92 -12.51 8.20
C TYR A 99 -7.75 -13.44 8.53
N THR A 100 -8.01 -14.74 8.44
CA THR A 100 -6.98 -15.76 8.59
C THR A 100 -6.68 -16.40 7.24
N LYS A 101 -5.42 -16.52 6.90
CA LYS A 101 -4.98 -17.10 5.64
C LYS A 101 -5.36 -18.57 5.55
N PRO A 102 -5.92 -19.07 4.43
CA PRO A 102 -6.23 -20.48 4.25
C PRO A 102 -4.97 -21.35 4.37
N ALA A 103 -5.09 -22.49 5.02
CA ALA A 103 -3.99 -23.46 5.15
C ALA A 103 -3.59 -24.08 3.80
N THR A 104 -4.52 -24.16 2.83
CA THR A 104 -4.29 -24.67 1.49
C THR A 104 -4.07 -23.53 0.52
N LYS A 105 -2.89 -23.50 -0.11
CA LYS A 105 -2.51 -22.50 -1.12
C LYS A 105 -2.94 -22.95 -2.52
N GLU A 106 -4.20 -22.81 -2.86
CA GLU A 106 -4.62 -22.87 -4.26
C GLU A 106 -4.55 -21.46 -4.87
N GLY A 107 -3.66 -21.25 -5.85
CA GLY A 107 -3.51 -19.96 -6.54
C GLY A 107 -2.35 -19.12 -6.03
N MET A 108 -2.60 -17.84 -5.72
CA MET A 108 -1.58 -16.91 -5.23
C MET A 108 -1.13 -17.27 -3.81
N PRO A 109 0.19 -17.20 -3.50
CA PRO A 109 0.71 -17.45 -2.14
C PRO A 109 0.08 -16.55 -1.07
N SER A 110 -0.24 -15.32 -1.45
CA SER A 110 -0.92 -14.35 -0.59
C SER A 110 -2.09 -13.73 -1.37
N PRO A 111 -3.28 -14.33 -1.28
CA PRO A 111 -4.45 -13.82 -1.99
C PRO A 111 -4.83 -12.43 -1.50
N VAL A 112 -5.48 -11.68 -2.37
CA VAL A 112 -6.03 -10.35 -2.03
C VAL A 112 -7.12 -10.53 -0.98
N ILE A 113 -7.02 -9.76 0.09
CA ILE A 113 -7.98 -9.77 1.19
C ILE A 113 -8.95 -8.61 0.97
N THR A 114 -10.25 -8.87 0.96
CA THR A 114 -11.27 -7.85 0.84
C THR A 114 -12.24 -7.94 2.00
N PHE A 115 -12.25 -6.89 2.81
CA PHE A 115 -13.22 -6.71 3.88
C PHE A 115 -14.43 -5.96 3.32
N LYS A 116 -15.60 -6.57 3.41
CA LYS A 116 -16.84 -6.08 2.79
C LYS A 116 -17.56 -5.06 3.66
N ASP A 117 -18.15 -4.03 3.01
CA ASP A 117 -19.00 -3.01 3.66
C ASP A 117 -18.38 -2.37 4.91
N ILE A 118 -17.10 -2.01 4.84
CA ILE A 118 -16.34 -1.47 5.97
C ILE A 118 -16.46 0.05 6.03
N TYR A 119 -16.10 0.71 4.92
CA TYR A 119 -15.95 2.16 4.87
C TYR A 119 -17.28 2.88 4.63
N ASP A 120 -17.51 3.94 5.39
CA ASP A 120 -18.64 4.85 5.18
C ASP A 120 -18.17 6.31 5.33
N PHE A 121 -18.11 7.00 4.20
CA PHE A 121 -17.72 8.41 4.15
C PHE A 121 -18.58 9.32 5.03
N MET A 122 -19.88 9.04 5.16
CA MET A 122 -20.77 9.88 5.97
C MET A 122 -20.49 9.73 7.46
N ILE A 123 -20.10 8.55 7.90
CA ILE A 123 -19.64 8.32 9.29
C ILE A 123 -18.34 9.10 9.51
N ASP A 124 -17.36 9.01 8.63
CA ASP A 124 -16.10 9.71 8.72
C ASP A 124 -16.26 11.23 8.70
N LYS A 125 -17.10 11.75 7.81
CA LYS A 125 -17.41 13.15 7.74
C LYS A 125 -18.00 13.66 9.06
N ASN A 126 -18.96 12.94 9.63
CA ASN A 126 -19.60 13.30 10.89
C ASN A 126 -18.62 13.26 12.07
N MET A 127 -17.74 12.28 12.13
CA MET A 127 -16.67 12.21 13.13
C MET A 127 -15.65 13.35 12.97
N SER A 128 -15.26 13.62 11.73
CA SER A 128 -14.28 14.67 11.41
C SER A 128 -14.76 16.07 11.70
N MET A 129 -16.04 16.35 11.55
CA MET A 129 -16.62 17.66 11.86
C MET A 129 -16.62 17.97 13.36
N ARG A 130 -16.60 16.96 14.20
CA ARG A 130 -16.47 17.10 15.65
C ARG A 130 -14.98 17.23 15.98
N LYS A 131 -14.47 18.46 16.10
CA LYS A 131 -13.04 18.79 16.34
C LYS A 131 -12.31 17.90 17.34
N LYS A 132 -13.00 17.29 18.29
CA LYS A 132 -12.45 16.42 19.34
C LYS A 132 -12.21 14.97 18.88
N LYS A 133 -12.63 14.57 17.67
CA LYS A 133 -12.60 13.17 17.21
C LYS A 133 -11.85 12.98 15.90
N GLN A 134 -11.10 13.96 15.44
CA GLN A 134 -10.38 13.88 14.17
C GLN A 134 -9.32 12.77 14.17
N ASP A 135 -8.65 12.55 15.29
CA ASP A 135 -7.63 11.52 15.42
C ASP A 135 -8.20 10.11 15.54
N GLU A 136 -9.51 10.00 15.68
CA GLU A 136 -10.20 8.71 15.76
C GLU A 136 -10.59 8.14 14.37
N VAL A 137 -10.47 8.96 13.32
CA VAL A 137 -10.87 8.57 11.94
C VAL A 137 -9.67 7.97 11.21
N PHE A 138 -9.64 6.66 11.08
CA PHE A 138 -8.58 5.91 10.40
C PHE A 138 -9.00 4.49 10.05
N LEU A 139 -8.26 3.88 9.15
CA LEU A 139 -8.16 2.43 8.95
C LEU A 139 -6.80 1.96 9.42
N LEU A 140 -6.74 0.96 10.26
CA LEU A 140 -5.50 0.34 10.73
C LEU A 140 -5.54 -1.14 10.36
N ALA A 141 -4.57 -1.60 9.59
CA ALA A 141 -4.33 -3.01 9.35
C ALA A 141 -3.08 -3.47 10.13
N GLU A 142 -3.22 -4.60 10.78
CA GLU A 142 -2.16 -5.28 11.53
C GLU A 142 -1.94 -6.66 10.92
N GLY A 143 -0.71 -6.91 10.48
CA GLY A 143 -0.26 -8.23 10.01
C GLY A 143 0.26 -9.05 11.17
N ILE A 144 -0.21 -10.28 11.32
CA ILE A 144 0.05 -11.15 12.45
C ILE A 144 0.70 -12.44 11.97
N ILE A 145 1.81 -12.84 12.61
CA ILE A 145 2.49 -14.12 12.44
C ILE A 145 2.73 -14.70 13.82
N ASP A 146 2.41 -15.97 14.02
CA ASP A 146 2.53 -16.67 15.30
C ASP A 146 1.86 -15.90 16.45
N GLY A 147 0.69 -15.31 16.21
CA GLY A 147 -0.08 -14.55 17.20
C GLY A 147 0.51 -13.18 17.57
N LYS A 148 1.60 -12.75 16.93
CA LYS A 148 2.25 -11.46 17.19
C LYS A 148 2.03 -10.50 16.02
N VAL A 149 1.77 -9.23 16.32
CA VAL A 149 1.74 -8.17 15.33
C VAL A 149 3.17 -7.88 14.85
N VAL A 150 3.43 -8.10 13.57
CA VAL A 150 4.77 -7.95 12.96
C VAL A 150 4.84 -6.83 11.92
N ALA A 151 3.68 -6.36 11.43
CA ALA A 151 3.59 -5.26 10.49
C ALA A 151 2.31 -4.47 10.73
N THR A 152 2.34 -3.17 10.47
CA THR A 152 1.16 -2.29 10.56
C THR A 152 1.13 -1.33 9.39
N HIS A 153 -0.08 -0.97 8.97
CA HIS A 153 -0.30 0.10 8.01
C HIS A 153 -1.56 0.86 8.38
N GLU A 154 -1.46 2.18 8.42
CA GLU A 154 -2.56 3.06 8.76
C GLU A 154 -2.88 3.99 7.59
N VAL A 155 -4.17 4.20 7.33
CA VAL A 155 -4.67 5.17 6.35
C VAL A 155 -5.63 6.11 7.05
N ARG A 156 -5.44 7.40 6.79
CA ARG A 156 -6.32 8.48 7.26
C ARG A 156 -6.89 9.24 6.08
N PRO A 157 -8.11 9.78 6.20
CA PRO A 157 -8.68 10.59 5.13
C PRO A 157 -7.86 11.86 4.93
N ALA A 158 -7.62 12.22 3.66
CA ALA A 158 -7.00 13.50 3.32
C ALA A 158 -7.84 14.66 3.86
N ARG A 159 -7.18 15.65 4.44
CA ARG A 159 -7.78 16.86 5.01
C ARG A 159 -7.31 18.09 4.25
N ARG A 160 -7.62 19.28 4.78
CA ARG A 160 -7.08 20.51 4.20
C ARG A 160 -5.56 20.50 4.26
N PRO A 161 -4.88 20.94 3.19
CA PRO A 161 -3.44 21.12 3.23
C PRO A 161 -3.04 21.98 4.43
N GLU A 162 -2.10 21.52 5.21
CA GLU A 162 -1.61 22.22 6.39
C GLU A 162 -0.21 22.79 6.17
N LYS A 163 0.66 21.97 5.56
CA LYS A 163 2.04 22.35 5.28
C LYS A 163 2.58 21.61 4.06
N VAL A 164 3.56 22.19 3.41
CA VAL A 164 4.39 21.55 2.42
C VAL A 164 5.66 21.07 3.12
N LEU A 165 6.02 19.82 2.93
CA LEU A 165 7.28 19.24 3.38
C LEU A 165 8.12 18.95 2.15
N LEU A 166 9.38 19.33 2.21
CA LEU A 166 10.38 18.99 1.22
C LEU A 166 11.44 18.12 1.89
N TRP A 167 11.79 17.02 1.26
CA TRP A 167 12.89 16.17 1.72
C TRP A 167 13.73 15.71 0.52
N VAL A 168 14.97 15.38 0.79
CA VAL A 168 15.89 14.83 -0.21
C VAL A 168 15.67 13.33 -0.30
N ASP A 169 15.44 12.84 -1.51
CA ASP A 169 15.21 11.41 -1.78
C ASP A 169 16.53 10.63 -1.90
N ASN A 170 17.50 10.98 -1.08
CA ASN A 170 18.80 10.32 -1.06
C ASN A 170 19.37 10.33 0.37
N GLU A 171 19.97 9.22 0.79
CA GLU A 171 20.65 9.12 2.07
C GLU A 171 21.89 10.02 2.15
N ASN A 172 22.52 10.29 1.01
CA ASN A 172 23.67 11.17 0.91
C ASN A 172 23.24 12.57 0.48
N THR A 173 23.29 13.50 1.42
CA THR A 173 22.94 14.91 1.22
C THR A 173 24.14 15.81 0.92
N ASP A 174 25.34 15.25 0.89
CA ASP A 174 26.56 15.99 0.58
C ASP A 174 26.69 16.19 -0.93
N LEU A 175 26.35 17.38 -1.40
CA LEU A 175 26.49 17.80 -2.79
C LEU A 175 27.87 18.36 -3.04
N LYS A 176 28.51 17.93 -4.12
CA LYS A 176 29.76 18.51 -4.63
C LYS A 176 29.42 19.54 -5.71
N ALA A 177 29.98 20.71 -5.60
CA ALA A 177 29.81 21.79 -6.57
C ALA A 177 30.72 21.58 -7.80
N ASP A 178 30.61 20.42 -8.46
CA ASP A 178 31.40 20.03 -9.63
C ASP A 178 30.58 20.08 -10.95
N GLY A 179 29.34 20.48 -10.90
CA GLY A 179 28.43 20.58 -12.04
C GLY A 179 27.83 19.26 -12.51
N SER A 180 28.14 18.15 -11.87
CA SER A 180 27.63 16.81 -12.20
C SER A 180 26.76 16.19 -11.11
N ASP A 181 26.86 16.68 -9.88
CA ASP A 181 26.09 16.19 -8.75
C ASP A 181 24.68 16.79 -8.73
N PHE A 182 23.70 15.97 -8.38
CA PHE A 182 22.32 16.40 -8.21
C PHE A 182 21.62 15.63 -7.09
N VAL A 183 20.58 16.22 -6.53
CA VAL A 183 19.65 15.54 -5.61
C VAL A 183 18.23 15.69 -6.11
N THR A 184 17.41 14.68 -5.82
CA THR A 184 15.96 14.75 -6.02
C THR A 184 15.33 15.26 -4.74
N VAL A 185 14.52 16.30 -4.86
CA VAL A 185 13.70 16.83 -3.78
C VAL A 185 12.25 16.41 -4.00
N VAL A 186 11.65 15.82 -3.00
CA VAL A 186 10.27 15.31 -3.05
C VAL A 186 9.37 16.11 -2.13
#